data_207aa77650cd9cd1d9dd2c7a1821ecaa
#
_entry.id   207aa77650cd9cd1d9dd2c7a1821ecaa
#
_cell.length_a   1.000
_cell.length_b   1.000
_cell.length_c   1.000
_cell.angle_alpha   90.00
_cell.angle_beta   90.00
_cell.angle_gamma   90.00
#
_symmetry.space_group_name_H-M   'P 1'
#
loop_
_entity.id
_entity.type
_entity.pdbx_description
1 polymer ?
#
loop_
_entity_poly.entity_id
_entity_poly.type
_entity_poly.pdbx_seq_one_letter_code
_entity_poly.pdbx_strand_id
1 'polypeptide(L)'
;MSTDHMQQLVARYLAHRRQLGYELVSSGILLRSFAHFADLFAPGLPLTTELGYRWALAPARLSPRYRIARLGVLRGLARYEVLFDPRTEVMPKGQFASGARHRPTPHIYTIAQVRWLMRDAKLLEPSWSPLRALTMRTVIGLLWCTGLRIGEAVRILDRDFDVRAATLRIVPRKFSPERIIPIHPTVVRALQHYQRERLKLYPRSQHLFVSHSGQGGLSLRTTIEFYFRWLASPLRPKGSLASVRLHDFRHTFATNWVARWSRQSAPLPHHLVLLTRYLGHHKFGDTFWYVQPDRRALRHAATTFQNYRDNSQL
;
A
#
# COMPACT_ATOMS: atom_id res chain seq x y z
N MET A 1 31.76 28.22 -8.50
CA MET A 1 30.69 27.72 -7.65
C MET A 1 30.41 26.28 -8.05
N SER A 2 30.31 25.34 -7.10
CA SER A 2 30.12 23.91 -7.41
C SER A 2 28.84 23.72 -8.20
N THR A 3 28.92 23.05 -9.35
CA THR A 3 27.79 22.70 -10.22
C THR A 3 26.80 21.75 -9.54
N ASP A 4 27.15 21.19 -8.39
CA ASP A 4 26.37 20.15 -7.66
C ASP A 4 25.74 20.66 -6.36
N HIS A 5 25.43 21.96 -6.28
CA HIS A 5 24.89 22.58 -5.06
C HIS A 5 23.60 21.91 -4.58
N MET A 6 22.62 21.70 -5.45
CA MET A 6 21.34 21.11 -5.11
C MET A 6 21.46 19.61 -4.78
N GLN A 7 22.39 18.91 -5.41
CA GLN A 7 22.69 17.51 -5.09
C GLN A 7 23.24 17.37 -3.66
N GLN A 8 24.15 18.26 -3.26
CA GLN A 8 24.70 18.29 -1.90
C GLN A 8 23.61 18.62 -0.87
N LEU A 9 22.73 19.59 -1.15
CA LEU A 9 21.58 19.91 -0.30
C LEU A 9 20.66 18.70 -0.11
N VAL A 10 20.28 18.05 -1.20
CA VAL A 10 19.41 16.86 -1.15
C VAL A 10 20.08 15.73 -0.38
N ALA A 11 21.38 15.50 -0.57
CA ALA A 11 22.13 14.49 0.16
C ALA A 11 22.12 14.75 1.68
N ARG A 12 22.41 16.00 2.10
CA ARG A 12 22.37 16.47 3.50
C ARG A 12 20.97 16.28 4.10
N TYR A 13 19.91 16.71 3.41
CA TYR A 13 18.54 16.52 3.85
C TYR A 13 18.18 15.06 4.03
N LEU A 14 18.50 14.20 3.06
CA LEU A 14 18.19 12.77 3.12
C LEU A 14 18.95 12.08 4.25
N ALA A 15 20.22 12.44 4.49
CA ALA A 15 21.02 11.92 5.60
C ALA A 15 20.38 12.28 6.94
N HIS A 16 20.06 13.56 7.15
CA HIS A 16 19.38 14.04 8.36
C HIS A 16 18.06 13.32 8.60
N ARG A 17 17.20 13.22 7.59
CA ARG A 17 15.91 12.55 7.73
C ARG A 17 16.04 11.05 8.02
N ARG A 18 17.07 10.40 7.48
CA ARG A 18 17.36 8.98 7.75
C ARG A 18 17.84 8.74 9.18
N GLN A 19 18.65 9.61 9.73
CA GLN A 19 19.04 9.59 11.16
C GLN A 19 17.81 9.67 12.07
N LEU A 20 16.79 10.44 11.69
CA LEU A 20 15.48 10.50 12.37
C LEU A 20 14.59 9.27 12.07
N GLY A 21 15.15 8.22 11.44
CA GLY A 21 14.43 6.98 11.16
C GLY A 21 13.52 7.01 9.93
N TYR A 22 13.55 8.03 9.04
CA TYR A 22 12.77 8.04 7.79
C TYR A 22 13.57 7.43 6.65
N GLU A 23 13.05 6.38 6.01
CA GLU A 23 13.75 5.73 4.88
C GLU A 23 13.77 6.58 3.61
N LEU A 24 12.70 7.30 3.34
CA LEU A 24 12.50 8.20 2.19
C LEU A 24 12.90 7.58 0.84
N VAL A 25 12.64 6.28 0.60
CA VAL A 25 13.06 5.60 -0.64
C VAL A 25 12.48 6.31 -1.87
N SER A 26 11.16 6.39 -1.99
CA SER A 26 10.50 7.01 -3.15
C SER A 26 10.73 8.53 -3.19
N SER A 27 10.66 9.20 -2.04
CA SER A 27 10.92 10.63 -1.94
C SER A 27 12.38 10.96 -2.31
N GLY A 28 13.32 10.11 -1.91
CA GLY A 28 14.72 10.27 -2.26
C GLY A 28 14.99 10.16 -3.76
N ILE A 29 14.27 9.26 -4.47
CA ILE A 29 14.38 9.19 -5.94
C ILE A 29 13.90 10.50 -6.57
N LEU A 30 12.74 11.01 -6.12
CA LEU A 30 12.20 12.28 -6.62
C LEU A 30 13.11 13.47 -6.32
N LEU A 31 13.66 13.55 -5.11
CA LEU A 31 14.56 14.62 -4.71
C LEU A 31 15.87 14.60 -5.48
N ARG A 32 16.46 13.43 -5.73
CA ARG A 32 17.65 13.34 -6.59
C ARG A 32 17.36 13.73 -8.04
N SER A 33 16.18 13.34 -8.57
CA SER A 33 15.77 13.80 -9.90
C SER A 33 15.58 15.31 -9.96
N PHE A 34 15.05 15.92 -8.88
CA PHE A 34 14.97 17.38 -8.77
C PHE A 34 16.36 18.03 -8.70
N ALA A 35 17.24 17.50 -7.87
CA ALA A 35 18.60 18.04 -7.72
C ALA A 35 19.35 18.07 -9.04
N HIS A 36 19.33 16.97 -9.80
CA HIS A 36 19.93 16.93 -11.12
C HIS A 36 19.32 17.95 -12.09
N PHE A 37 18.00 18.10 -12.08
CA PHE A 37 17.32 19.13 -12.88
C PHE A 37 17.74 20.54 -12.46
N ALA A 38 17.79 20.83 -11.17
CA ALA A 38 18.12 22.15 -10.64
C ALA A 38 19.57 22.55 -10.95
N ASP A 39 20.51 21.62 -10.74
CA ASP A 39 21.92 21.85 -11.03
C ASP A 39 22.19 22.07 -12.54
N LEU A 40 21.35 21.47 -13.41
CA LEU A 40 21.46 21.65 -14.87
C LEU A 40 20.85 22.98 -15.35
N PHE A 41 19.68 23.38 -14.83
CA PHE A 41 18.91 24.52 -15.34
C PHE A 41 19.00 25.79 -14.50
N ALA A 42 19.52 25.70 -13.28
CA ALA A 42 19.65 26.82 -12.34
C ALA A 42 20.84 26.60 -11.39
N PRO A 43 22.08 26.42 -11.93
CA PRO A 43 23.27 26.07 -11.14
C PRO A 43 23.54 27.12 -10.07
N GLY A 44 23.72 26.68 -8.82
CA GLY A 44 24.04 27.55 -7.68
C GLY A 44 22.91 28.46 -7.19
N LEU A 45 21.71 28.38 -7.80
CA LEU A 45 20.56 29.16 -7.33
C LEU A 45 19.87 28.48 -6.16
N PRO A 46 19.20 29.26 -5.28
CA PRO A 46 18.41 28.72 -4.18
C PRO A 46 17.16 27.95 -4.70
N LEU A 47 16.55 27.15 -3.85
CA LEU A 47 15.29 26.48 -4.14
C LEU A 47 14.15 27.52 -4.11
N THR A 48 13.64 27.88 -5.30
CA THR A 48 12.50 28.79 -5.46
C THR A 48 11.23 28.03 -5.83
N THR A 49 10.09 28.66 -5.62
CA THR A 49 8.77 28.15 -6.02
C THR A 49 8.70 27.93 -7.52
N GLU A 50 9.24 28.87 -8.32
CA GLU A 50 9.28 28.76 -9.78
C GLU A 50 10.08 27.55 -10.24
N LEU A 51 11.30 27.36 -9.72
CA LEU A 51 12.15 26.22 -10.05
C LEU A 51 11.46 24.90 -9.70
N GLY A 52 10.80 24.84 -8.54
CA GLY A 52 10.02 23.69 -8.12
C GLY A 52 8.84 23.36 -9.04
N TYR A 53 8.13 24.38 -9.53
CA TYR A 53 7.04 24.19 -10.51
C TYR A 53 7.54 23.77 -11.86
N ARG A 54 8.59 24.40 -12.38
CA ARG A 54 9.21 23.99 -13.67
C ARG A 54 9.56 22.51 -13.64
N TRP A 55 10.22 22.03 -12.60
CA TRP A 55 10.53 20.61 -12.48
C TRP A 55 9.26 19.74 -12.31
N ALA A 56 8.31 20.12 -11.45
CA ALA A 56 7.12 19.32 -11.16
C ALA A 56 6.21 19.17 -12.39
N LEU A 57 6.19 20.16 -13.29
CA LEU A 57 5.33 20.22 -14.46
C LEU A 57 6.02 19.77 -15.76
N ALA A 58 7.37 19.76 -15.79
CA ALA A 58 8.15 19.47 -17.00
C ALA A 58 7.71 18.21 -17.77
N PRO A 59 7.37 17.07 -17.16
CA PRO A 59 6.81 15.95 -17.89
C PRO A 59 5.30 16.14 -18.17
N ALA A 60 4.95 16.46 -19.41
CA ALA A 60 3.57 16.75 -19.81
C ALA A 60 2.56 15.62 -19.51
N ARG A 61 3.03 14.35 -19.51
CA ARG A 61 2.18 13.15 -19.32
C ARG A 61 1.97 12.73 -17.86
N LEU A 62 2.44 13.49 -16.88
CA LEU A 62 2.26 13.14 -15.46
C LEU A 62 0.84 13.43 -14.99
N SER A 63 0.28 12.49 -14.22
CA SER A 63 -1.02 12.70 -13.58
C SER A 63 -0.97 13.86 -12.58
N PRO A 64 -2.08 14.61 -12.38
CA PRO A 64 -2.14 15.69 -11.39
C PRO A 64 -1.71 15.25 -9.99
N ARG A 65 -2.10 14.04 -9.59
CA ARG A 65 -1.71 13.44 -8.30
C ARG A 65 -0.19 13.27 -8.18
N TYR A 66 0.48 12.87 -9.25
CA TYR A 66 1.93 12.68 -9.22
C TYR A 66 2.66 14.03 -9.19
N ARG A 67 2.17 15.05 -9.89
CA ARG A 67 2.68 16.43 -9.80
C ARG A 67 2.59 16.98 -8.37
N ILE A 68 1.45 16.75 -7.69
CA ILE A 68 1.28 17.12 -6.28
C ILE A 68 2.26 16.37 -5.38
N ALA A 69 2.50 15.09 -5.63
CA ALA A 69 3.49 14.31 -4.88
C ALA A 69 4.92 14.87 -5.07
N ARG A 70 5.30 15.25 -6.29
CA ARG A 70 6.57 15.92 -6.59
C ARG A 70 6.71 17.22 -5.79
N LEU A 71 5.72 18.10 -5.82
CA LEU A 71 5.74 19.32 -5.02
C LEU A 71 5.72 19.06 -3.51
N GLY A 72 5.08 17.97 -3.09
CA GLY A 72 5.05 17.56 -1.68
C GLY A 72 6.44 17.23 -1.12
N VAL A 73 7.28 16.56 -1.89
CA VAL A 73 8.64 16.23 -1.46
C VAL A 73 9.53 17.49 -1.44
N LEU A 74 9.36 18.41 -2.40
CA LEU A 74 10.07 19.69 -2.41
C LEU A 74 9.71 20.59 -1.24
N ARG A 75 8.44 20.63 -0.83
CA ARG A 75 8.06 21.38 0.38
C ARG A 75 8.75 20.86 1.63
N GLY A 76 8.98 19.54 1.72
CA GLY A 76 9.75 18.95 2.81
C GLY A 76 11.20 19.40 2.81
N LEU A 77 11.82 19.43 1.64
CA LEU A 77 13.18 19.93 1.43
C LEU A 77 13.28 21.43 1.74
N ALA A 78 12.37 22.23 1.16
CA ALA A 78 12.36 23.68 1.34
C ALA A 78 12.19 24.11 2.81
N ARG A 79 11.31 23.43 3.58
CA ARG A 79 11.16 23.69 5.02
C ARG A 79 12.42 23.36 5.84
N TYR A 80 13.22 22.46 5.36
CA TYR A 80 14.50 22.17 5.98
C TYR A 80 15.53 23.24 5.59
N GLU A 81 15.62 23.57 4.31
CA GLU A 81 16.67 24.45 3.81
C GLU A 81 16.47 25.92 4.17
N VAL A 82 15.21 26.40 4.28
CA VAL A 82 14.92 27.79 4.69
C VAL A 82 15.53 28.15 6.05
N LEU A 83 15.85 27.16 6.89
CA LEU A 83 16.55 27.37 8.17
C LEU A 83 18.03 27.71 7.98
N PHE A 84 18.61 27.43 6.83
CA PHE A 84 20.04 27.65 6.51
C PHE A 84 20.23 28.68 5.40
N ASP A 85 19.31 28.77 4.44
CA ASP A 85 19.32 29.78 3.36
C ASP A 85 17.94 30.47 3.29
N PRO A 86 17.82 31.69 3.81
CA PRO A 86 16.57 32.47 3.79
C PRO A 86 16.02 32.79 2.40
N ARG A 87 16.84 32.67 1.34
CA ARG A 87 16.38 32.81 -0.06
C ARG A 87 15.54 31.65 -0.55
N THR A 88 15.49 30.55 0.22
CA THR A 88 14.68 29.38 -0.09
C THR A 88 13.21 29.66 0.07
N GLU A 89 12.40 29.34 -0.94
CA GLU A 89 10.96 29.52 -0.91
C GLU A 89 10.22 28.22 -0.62
N VAL A 90 9.29 28.26 0.33
CA VAL A 90 8.42 27.12 0.63
C VAL A 90 7.17 27.17 -0.25
N MET A 91 7.05 26.26 -1.21
CA MET A 91 5.91 26.20 -2.15
C MET A 91 4.57 26.13 -1.43
N PRO A 92 3.58 26.95 -1.82
CA PRO A 92 2.27 26.97 -1.21
C PRO A 92 1.52 25.64 -1.41
N LYS A 93 0.57 25.35 -0.49
CA LYS A 93 -0.32 24.21 -0.58
C LYS A 93 -1.53 24.57 -1.46
N GLY A 94 -2.05 23.61 -2.21
CA GLY A 94 -3.39 23.72 -2.80
C GLY A 94 -3.46 24.11 -4.26
N GLN A 95 -2.42 24.64 -4.89
CA GLN A 95 -2.45 25.16 -6.27
C GLN A 95 -2.85 24.13 -7.34
N PHE A 96 -2.76 22.83 -7.07
CA PHE A 96 -3.16 21.74 -7.98
C PHE A 96 -4.17 20.80 -7.36
N ALA A 97 -4.92 21.25 -6.33
CA ALA A 97 -5.74 20.39 -5.49
C ALA A 97 -7.06 19.95 -6.13
N SER A 98 -7.56 20.65 -7.17
CA SER A 98 -8.88 20.41 -7.73
C SER A 98 -9.09 19.05 -8.40
N GLY A 99 -8.03 18.43 -8.92
CA GLY A 99 -8.10 17.09 -9.55
C GLY A 99 -7.62 15.92 -8.69
N ALA A 100 -7.01 16.18 -7.52
CA ALA A 100 -6.27 15.16 -6.78
C ALA A 100 -7.07 14.41 -5.71
N ARG A 101 -8.28 14.87 -5.37
CA ARG A 101 -9.10 14.29 -4.30
C ARG A 101 -9.87 13.05 -4.74
N HIS A 102 -9.92 12.73 -6.02
CA HIS A 102 -10.61 11.52 -6.48
C HIS A 102 -9.75 10.29 -6.17
N ARG A 103 -10.05 9.63 -5.06
CA ARG A 103 -9.50 8.30 -4.80
C ARG A 103 -10.17 7.32 -5.75
N PRO A 104 -9.43 6.54 -6.55
CA PRO A 104 -10.05 5.55 -7.42
C PRO A 104 -10.84 4.56 -6.57
N THR A 105 -12.04 4.23 -7.00
CA THR A 105 -12.89 3.22 -6.37
C THR A 105 -12.13 1.89 -6.33
N PRO A 106 -11.98 1.25 -5.16
CA PRO A 106 -11.29 -0.02 -5.08
C PRO A 106 -12.12 -1.12 -5.76
N HIS A 107 -11.44 -2.06 -6.38
CA HIS A 107 -12.08 -3.28 -6.87
C HIS A 107 -12.43 -4.19 -5.70
N ILE A 108 -13.70 -4.62 -5.62
CA ILE A 108 -14.14 -5.60 -4.63
C ILE A 108 -14.17 -6.98 -5.28
N TYR A 109 -13.22 -7.82 -4.88
CA TYR A 109 -13.08 -9.16 -5.44
C TYR A 109 -14.23 -10.07 -5.03
N THR A 110 -14.74 -10.85 -5.97
CA THR A 110 -15.61 -11.99 -5.68
C THR A 110 -14.77 -13.24 -5.36
N ILE A 111 -15.39 -14.21 -4.68
CA ILE A 111 -14.75 -15.51 -4.40
C ILE A 111 -14.34 -16.21 -5.71
N ALA A 112 -15.16 -16.13 -6.75
CA ALA A 112 -14.86 -16.71 -8.07
C ALA A 112 -13.61 -16.08 -8.69
N GLN A 113 -13.48 -14.76 -8.64
CA GLN A 113 -12.29 -14.04 -9.13
C GLN A 113 -11.03 -14.43 -8.37
N VAL A 114 -11.11 -14.55 -7.03
CA VAL A 114 -9.96 -14.98 -6.22
C VAL A 114 -9.53 -16.40 -6.55
N ARG A 115 -10.48 -17.32 -6.65
CA ARG A 115 -10.22 -18.72 -7.06
C ARG A 115 -9.59 -18.78 -8.44
N TRP A 116 -10.09 -17.99 -9.37
CA TRP A 116 -9.54 -17.88 -10.71
C TRP A 116 -8.10 -17.37 -10.69
N LEU A 117 -7.81 -16.24 -10.00
CA LEU A 117 -6.46 -15.71 -9.85
C LEU A 117 -5.49 -16.73 -9.22
N MET A 118 -5.94 -17.46 -8.19
CA MET A 118 -5.12 -18.49 -7.54
C MET A 118 -4.84 -19.70 -8.45
N ARG A 119 -5.81 -20.08 -9.28
CA ARG A 119 -5.66 -21.17 -10.26
C ARG A 119 -4.72 -20.75 -11.37
N ASP A 120 -4.93 -19.61 -11.96
CA ASP A 120 -4.20 -19.13 -13.13
C ASP A 120 -2.80 -18.60 -12.78
N ALA A 121 -2.47 -18.46 -11.50
CA ALA A 121 -1.11 -18.21 -11.03
C ALA A 121 -0.09 -19.22 -11.57
N LYS A 122 -0.52 -20.47 -11.90
CA LYS A 122 0.32 -21.47 -12.55
C LYS A 122 0.90 -21.00 -13.90
N LEU A 123 0.23 -20.08 -14.61
CA LEU A 123 0.71 -19.51 -15.86
C LEU A 123 1.97 -18.64 -15.68
N LEU A 124 2.38 -18.40 -14.44
CA LEU A 124 3.57 -17.62 -14.08
C LEU A 124 4.82 -18.51 -13.87
N GLU A 125 4.81 -19.76 -14.29
CA GLU A 125 5.92 -20.69 -14.12
C GLU A 125 6.97 -20.55 -15.22
N PRO A 126 8.05 -19.78 -15.04
CA PRO A 126 9.23 -19.90 -15.86
C PRO A 126 10.22 -20.89 -15.23
N SER A 127 10.99 -21.57 -16.05
CA SER A 127 12.00 -22.53 -15.62
C SER A 127 13.03 -22.00 -14.61
N TRP A 128 13.33 -20.69 -14.65
CA TRP A 128 14.31 -20.05 -13.76
C TRP A 128 13.73 -19.53 -12.43
N SER A 129 12.43 -19.66 -12.18
CA SER A 129 11.81 -19.24 -10.92
C SER A 129 10.69 -20.21 -10.50
N PRO A 130 11.05 -21.40 -10.04
CA PRO A 130 10.10 -22.50 -9.80
C PRO A 130 9.08 -22.23 -8.70
N LEU A 131 9.36 -21.29 -7.79
CA LEU A 131 8.41 -20.91 -6.73
C LEU A 131 7.44 -19.80 -7.13
N ARG A 132 7.58 -19.16 -8.29
CA ARG A 132 6.81 -17.96 -8.62
C ARG A 132 5.30 -18.21 -8.59
N ALA A 133 4.83 -19.26 -9.24
CA ALA A 133 3.43 -19.62 -9.27
C ALA A 133 2.90 -19.93 -7.86
N LEU A 134 3.63 -20.74 -7.11
CA LEU A 134 3.28 -21.08 -5.74
C LEU A 134 3.30 -19.85 -4.81
N THR A 135 4.31 -18.97 -4.95
CA THR A 135 4.39 -17.70 -4.22
C THR A 135 3.17 -16.82 -4.51
N MET A 136 2.85 -16.63 -5.79
CA MET A 136 1.72 -15.79 -6.19
C MET A 136 0.39 -16.33 -5.64
N ARG A 137 0.15 -17.65 -5.81
CA ARG A 137 -1.04 -18.31 -5.29
C ARG A 137 -1.18 -18.16 -3.78
N THR A 138 -0.10 -18.40 -3.04
CA THR A 138 -0.10 -18.37 -1.58
C THR A 138 -0.27 -16.94 -1.05
N VAL A 139 0.39 -15.96 -1.68
CA VAL A 139 0.25 -14.55 -1.31
C VAL A 139 -1.17 -14.05 -1.59
N ILE A 140 -1.76 -14.36 -2.74
CA ILE A 140 -3.16 -13.99 -3.05
C ILE A 140 -4.10 -14.56 -1.98
N GLY A 141 -3.98 -15.85 -1.65
CA GLY A 141 -4.78 -16.49 -0.60
C GLY A 141 -4.59 -15.83 0.76
N LEU A 142 -3.34 -15.53 1.14
CA LEU A 142 -3.03 -14.85 2.40
C LEU A 142 -3.65 -13.45 2.46
N LEU A 143 -3.48 -12.63 1.42
CA LEU A 143 -4.04 -11.28 1.37
C LEU A 143 -5.58 -11.30 1.42
N TRP A 144 -6.21 -12.24 0.74
CA TRP A 144 -7.66 -12.45 0.77
C TRP A 144 -8.18 -12.79 2.17
N CYS A 145 -7.52 -13.71 2.86
CA CYS A 145 -7.97 -14.21 4.16
C CYS A 145 -7.64 -13.27 5.33
N THR A 146 -6.65 -12.38 5.18
CA THR A 146 -6.13 -11.59 6.30
C THR A 146 -6.23 -10.08 6.10
N GLY A 147 -6.44 -9.61 4.88
CA GLY A 147 -6.41 -8.18 4.58
C GLY A 147 -5.05 -7.50 4.82
N LEU A 148 -3.95 -8.26 4.93
CA LEU A 148 -2.59 -7.70 5.08
C LEU A 148 -2.22 -6.79 3.91
N ARG A 149 -1.35 -5.81 4.17
CA ARG A 149 -0.68 -5.09 3.09
C ARG A 149 0.36 -6.01 2.45
N ILE A 150 0.51 -5.95 1.11
CA ILE A 150 1.55 -6.75 0.43
C ILE A 150 2.93 -6.53 1.04
N GLY A 151 3.26 -5.29 1.42
CA GLY A 151 4.53 -5.01 2.06
C GLY A 151 4.68 -5.59 3.48
N GLU A 152 3.61 -5.93 4.18
CA GLU A 152 3.64 -6.69 5.43
C GLU A 152 3.86 -8.17 5.12
N ALA A 153 3.07 -8.74 4.22
CA ALA A 153 3.14 -10.16 3.85
C ALA A 153 4.54 -10.60 3.37
N VAL A 154 5.17 -9.84 2.49
CA VAL A 154 6.50 -10.21 1.94
C VAL A 154 7.67 -10.07 2.94
N ARG A 155 7.42 -9.50 4.11
CA ARG A 155 8.42 -9.34 5.17
C ARG A 155 8.28 -10.34 6.31
N ILE A 156 7.26 -11.17 6.29
CA ILE A 156 7.07 -12.22 7.31
C ILE A 156 8.30 -13.12 7.29
N LEU A 157 8.88 -13.32 8.46
CA LEU A 157 9.96 -14.27 8.68
C LEU A 157 9.38 -15.61 9.15
N ASP A 158 10.14 -16.70 9.01
CA ASP A 158 9.71 -18.02 9.49
C ASP A 158 9.35 -17.99 10.98
N ARG A 159 10.11 -17.28 11.79
CA ARG A 159 9.86 -17.10 13.23
C ARG A 159 8.58 -16.31 13.57
N ASP A 160 8.00 -15.62 12.59
CA ASP A 160 6.77 -14.86 12.75
C ASP A 160 5.51 -15.70 12.43
N PHE A 161 5.69 -16.93 11.98
CA PHE A 161 4.63 -17.88 11.69
C PHE A 161 4.56 -18.96 12.76
N ASP A 162 3.61 -18.83 13.68
CA ASP A 162 3.34 -19.84 14.70
C ASP A 162 2.27 -20.82 14.18
N VAL A 163 2.72 -22.03 13.86
CA VAL A 163 1.87 -23.11 13.35
C VAL A 163 0.91 -23.64 14.43
N ARG A 164 1.40 -23.74 15.68
CA ARG A 164 0.61 -24.32 16.79
C ARG A 164 -0.50 -23.36 17.22
N ALA A 165 -0.16 -22.09 17.41
CA ALA A 165 -1.12 -21.05 17.75
C ALA A 165 -1.99 -20.61 16.56
N ALA A 166 -1.68 -21.05 15.34
CA ALA A 166 -2.29 -20.59 14.09
C ALA A 166 -2.30 -19.06 13.98
N THR A 167 -1.14 -18.42 14.17
CA THR A 167 -1.00 -16.97 14.16
C THR A 167 0.17 -16.50 13.29
N LEU A 168 0.08 -15.23 12.85
CA LEU A 168 1.17 -14.49 12.23
C LEU A 168 1.47 -13.26 13.05
N ARG A 169 2.74 -13.07 13.39
CA ARG A 169 3.27 -11.85 13.99
C ARG A 169 3.61 -10.85 12.87
N ILE A 170 2.99 -9.70 12.90
CA ILE A 170 3.20 -8.65 11.90
C ILE A 170 4.01 -7.54 12.53
N VAL A 171 5.27 -7.46 12.13
CA VAL A 171 6.21 -6.42 12.56
C VAL A 171 6.14 -5.26 11.56
N PRO A 172 5.65 -4.09 11.96
CA PRO A 172 5.54 -2.94 11.07
C PRO A 172 6.90 -2.27 10.86
N ARG A 173 7.04 -1.54 9.76
CA ARG A 173 8.27 -0.78 9.47
C ARG A 173 8.46 0.46 10.32
N LYS A 174 7.37 1.17 10.67
CA LYS A 174 7.40 2.44 11.42
C LYS A 174 6.09 2.72 12.12
N PHE A 175 6.18 3.25 13.35
CA PHE A 175 5.09 3.89 14.12
C PHE A 175 3.79 3.10 14.29
N SER A 176 3.60 1.95 13.66
CA SER A 176 2.48 1.06 13.94
C SER A 176 2.90 0.05 15.01
N PRO A 177 2.06 -0.28 15.98
CA PRO A 177 2.36 -1.34 16.92
C PRO A 177 2.48 -2.68 16.20
N GLU A 178 3.36 -3.53 16.71
CA GLU A 178 3.37 -4.94 16.37
C GLU A 178 2.01 -5.54 16.69
N ARG A 179 1.56 -6.49 15.88
CA ARG A 179 0.29 -7.17 16.09
C ARG A 179 0.36 -8.63 15.72
N ILE A 180 -0.36 -9.44 16.46
CA ILE A 180 -0.57 -10.85 16.17
C ILE A 180 -1.94 -10.99 15.51
N ILE A 181 -2.00 -11.67 14.37
CA ILE A 181 -3.24 -11.94 13.66
C ILE A 181 -3.51 -13.46 13.62
N PRO A 182 -4.70 -13.90 14.02
CA PRO A 182 -5.10 -15.29 13.87
C PRO A 182 -5.33 -15.62 12.40
N ILE A 183 -4.97 -16.83 12.01
CA ILE A 183 -5.19 -17.35 10.66
C ILE A 183 -5.95 -18.68 10.70
N HIS A 184 -6.80 -18.88 9.70
CA HIS A 184 -7.58 -20.11 9.60
C HIS A 184 -6.67 -21.33 9.33
N PRO A 185 -6.99 -22.55 9.84
CA PRO A 185 -6.15 -23.75 9.61
C PRO A 185 -5.84 -24.06 8.13
N THR A 186 -6.73 -23.69 7.21
CA THR A 186 -6.45 -23.83 5.76
C THR A 186 -5.32 -22.94 5.28
N VAL A 187 -5.19 -21.74 5.87
CA VAL A 187 -4.08 -20.81 5.59
C VAL A 187 -2.79 -21.36 6.19
N VAL A 188 -2.84 -21.90 7.42
CA VAL A 188 -1.70 -22.59 8.05
C VAL A 188 -1.16 -23.67 7.12
N ARG A 189 -2.03 -24.57 6.64
CA ARG A 189 -1.62 -25.65 5.72
C ARG A 189 -1.01 -25.12 4.42
N ALA A 190 -1.57 -24.08 3.86
CA ALA A 190 -1.04 -23.45 2.63
C ALA A 190 0.35 -22.85 2.85
N LEU A 191 0.55 -22.13 3.98
CA LEU A 191 1.84 -21.56 4.34
C LEU A 191 2.89 -22.63 4.65
N GLN A 192 2.52 -23.70 5.36
CA GLN A 192 3.41 -24.83 5.61
C GLN A 192 3.83 -25.55 4.31
N HIS A 193 2.88 -25.73 3.38
CA HIS A 193 3.20 -26.29 2.08
C HIS A 193 4.19 -25.40 1.34
N TYR A 194 3.93 -24.10 1.25
CA TYR A 194 4.84 -23.15 0.64
C TYR A 194 6.23 -23.18 1.29
N GLN A 195 6.29 -23.15 2.62
CA GLN A 195 7.54 -23.16 3.38
C GLN A 195 8.37 -24.40 3.10
N ARG A 196 7.74 -25.60 3.02
CA ARG A 196 8.43 -26.85 2.67
C ARG A 196 9.05 -26.77 1.27
N GLU A 197 8.30 -26.30 0.27
CA GLU A 197 8.81 -26.18 -1.10
C GLU A 197 9.92 -25.14 -1.20
N ARG A 198 9.77 -24.02 -0.48
CA ARG A 198 10.80 -22.99 -0.39
C ARG A 198 12.08 -23.50 0.25
N LEU A 199 12.01 -24.27 1.34
CA LEU A 199 13.18 -24.80 2.06
C LEU A 199 14.01 -25.73 1.18
N LYS A 200 13.41 -26.48 0.25
CA LYS A 200 14.14 -27.31 -0.71
C LYS A 200 15.09 -26.50 -1.60
N LEU A 201 14.70 -25.28 -1.94
CA LEU A 201 15.44 -24.42 -2.87
C LEU A 201 16.28 -23.35 -2.15
N TYR A 202 15.81 -22.85 -1.03
CA TYR A 202 16.42 -21.76 -0.26
C TYR A 202 16.48 -22.07 1.24
N PRO A 203 17.25 -23.09 1.67
CA PRO A 203 17.25 -23.57 3.06
C PRO A 203 17.79 -22.53 4.07
N ARG A 204 18.62 -21.58 3.60
CA ARG A 204 19.22 -20.56 4.47
C ARG A 204 18.38 -19.28 4.59
N SER A 205 17.30 -19.14 3.83
CA SER A 205 16.46 -17.96 3.90
C SER A 205 15.61 -17.97 5.17
N GLN A 206 15.61 -16.86 5.89
CA GLN A 206 14.75 -16.66 7.06
C GLN A 206 13.39 -16.06 6.66
N HIS A 207 13.22 -15.60 5.43
CA HIS A 207 11.96 -15.06 4.94
C HIS A 207 10.97 -16.16 4.60
N LEU A 208 9.74 -16.02 5.08
CA LEU A 208 8.66 -16.93 4.69
C LEU A 208 8.46 -16.92 3.17
N PHE A 209 8.40 -15.73 2.56
CA PHE A 209 8.31 -15.56 1.10
C PHE A 209 9.60 -15.04 0.52
N VAL A 210 10.04 -15.64 -0.60
CA VAL A 210 11.32 -15.32 -1.26
C VAL A 210 11.14 -15.01 -2.75
N SER A 211 12.05 -14.18 -3.26
CA SER A 211 12.27 -13.97 -4.70
C SER A 211 13.08 -15.13 -5.29
N HIS A 212 13.33 -15.09 -6.59
CA HIS A 212 14.22 -16.03 -7.28
C HIS A 212 15.68 -16.04 -6.76
N SER A 213 16.08 -14.96 -6.06
CA SER A 213 17.40 -14.88 -5.40
C SER A 213 17.39 -15.34 -3.95
N GLY A 214 16.31 -15.92 -3.46
CA GLY A 214 16.17 -16.33 -2.06
C GLY A 214 15.95 -15.22 -1.06
N GLN A 215 15.83 -13.96 -1.53
CA GLN A 215 15.60 -12.79 -0.70
C GLN A 215 14.11 -12.42 -0.63
N GLY A 216 13.66 -11.94 0.54
CA GLY A 216 12.33 -11.40 0.74
C GLY A 216 12.27 -9.87 0.65
N GLY A 217 11.18 -9.30 1.13
CA GLY A 217 11.04 -7.86 1.31
C GLY A 217 10.69 -7.08 0.04
N LEU A 218 11.34 -5.91 -0.17
CA LEU A 218 10.93 -4.95 -1.21
C LEU A 218 11.10 -5.48 -2.64
N SER A 219 12.19 -6.20 -2.91
CA SER A 219 12.46 -6.80 -4.23
C SER A 219 11.36 -7.79 -4.61
N LEU A 220 10.98 -8.67 -3.69
CA LEU A 220 9.88 -9.61 -3.90
C LEU A 220 8.54 -8.88 -4.09
N ARG A 221 8.28 -7.82 -3.32
CA ARG A 221 7.07 -7.01 -3.46
C ARG A 221 6.92 -6.48 -4.88
N THR A 222 7.95 -5.87 -5.43
CA THR A 222 7.94 -5.29 -6.79
C THR A 222 7.66 -6.38 -7.84
N THR A 223 8.28 -7.55 -7.68
CA THR A 223 8.06 -8.71 -8.55
C THR A 223 6.60 -9.18 -8.49
N ILE A 224 6.03 -9.33 -7.29
CA ILE A 224 4.63 -9.75 -7.11
C ILE A 224 3.68 -8.71 -7.71
N GLU A 225 3.89 -7.41 -7.47
CA GLU A 225 3.06 -6.34 -8.03
C GLU A 225 3.09 -6.30 -9.56
N PHE A 226 4.25 -6.60 -10.16
CA PHE A 226 4.40 -6.68 -11.61
C PHE A 226 3.59 -7.84 -12.20
N TYR A 227 3.81 -9.07 -11.73
CA TYR A 227 3.12 -10.25 -12.25
C TYR A 227 1.64 -10.27 -11.91
N PHE A 228 1.25 -9.72 -10.76
CA PHE A 228 -0.16 -9.59 -10.42
C PHE A 228 -0.91 -8.67 -11.39
N ARG A 229 -0.29 -7.57 -11.84
CA ARG A 229 -0.89 -6.69 -12.85
C ARG A 229 -1.16 -7.41 -14.16
N TRP A 230 -0.25 -8.29 -14.56
CA TRP A 230 -0.44 -9.13 -15.75
C TRP A 230 -1.56 -10.14 -15.52
N LEU A 231 -1.51 -10.90 -14.44
CA LEU A 231 -2.50 -11.92 -14.09
C LEU A 231 -3.91 -11.34 -13.94
N ALA A 232 -4.06 -10.19 -13.30
CA ALA A 232 -5.34 -9.53 -13.06
C ALA A 232 -5.83 -8.66 -14.22
N SER A 233 -5.10 -8.61 -15.34
CA SER A 233 -5.47 -7.76 -16.50
C SER A 233 -6.86 -8.04 -17.05
N PRO A 234 -7.38 -9.30 -17.12
CA PRO A 234 -8.73 -9.58 -17.58
C PRO A 234 -9.85 -9.05 -16.67
N LEU A 235 -9.53 -8.76 -15.40
CA LEU A 235 -10.49 -8.16 -14.45
C LEU A 235 -10.63 -6.65 -14.60
N ARG A 236 -9.82 -6.01 -15.45
CA ARG A 236 -9.89 -4.57 -15.66
C ARG A 236 -11.18 -4.23 -16.41
N PRO A 237 -11.96 -3.26 -15.91
CA PRO A 237 -13.14 -2.79 -16.65
C PRO A 237 -12.75 -2.25 -18.02
N LYS A 238 -13.49 -2.62 -19.06
CA LYS A 238 -13.26 -2.14 -20.45
C LYS A 238 -13.32 -0.61 -20.45
N GLY A 239 -12.38 0.03 -21.13
CA GLY A 239 -12.31 1.50 -21.24
C GLY A 239 -11.84 2.23 -19.97
N SER A 240 -11.53 1.53 -18.88
CA SER A 240 -11.06 2.14 -17.64
C SER A 240 -9.53 2.14 -17.55
N LEU A 241 -8.96 3.27 -17.15
CA LEU A 241 -7.57 3.38 -16.75
C LEU A 241 -7.31 2.83 -15.32
N ALA A 242 -8.38 2.51 -14.58
CA ALA A 242 -8.27 1.96 -13.25
C ALA A 242 -7.72 0.52 -13.32
N SER A 243 -6.63 0.28 -12.63
CA SER A 243 -6.04 -1.07 -12.50
C SER A 243 -6.57 -1.76 -11.26
N VAL A 244 -6.88 -3.04 -11.38
CA VAL A 244 -7.13 -3.93 -10.26
C VAL A 244 -5.80 -4.15 -9.51
N ARG A 245 -5.80 -4.01 -8.18
CA ARG A 245 -4.56 -3.94 -7.39
C ARG A 245 -4.55 -4.96 -6.25
N LEU A 246 -3.37 -5.39 -5.84
CA LEU A 246 -3.21 -6.21 -4.63
C LEU A 246 -3.78 -5.55 -3.36
N HIS A 247 -3.71 -4.21 -3.27
CA HIS A 247 -4.28 -3.49 -2.14
C HIS A 247 -5.81 -3.60 -2.05
N ASP A 248 -6.47 -3.90 -3.16
CA ASP A 248 -7.91 -4.05 -3.23
C ASP A 248 -8.41 -5.34 -2.51
N PHE A 249 -7.52 -6.34 -2.27
CA PHE A 249 -7.82 -7.46 -1.36
C PHE A 249 -8.11 -6.98 0.07
N ARG A 250 -7.34 -6.02 0.55
CA ARG A 250 -7.55 -5.44 1.88
C ARG A 250 -8.86 -4.63 1.93
N HIS A 251 -9.19 -3.91 0.87
CA HIS A 251 -10.48 -3.24 0.75
C HIS A 251 -11.62 -4.27 0.78
N THR A 252 -11.49 -5.33 -0.01
CA THR A 252 -12.47 -6.42 -0.05
C THR A 252 -12.65 -7.08 1.31
N PHE A 253 -11.56 -7.43 2.00
CA PHE A 253 -11.58 -8.00 3.34
C PHE A 253 -12.35 -7.11 4.31
N ALA A 254 -11.97 -5.83 4.39
CA ALA A 254 -12.58 -4.90 5.31
C ALA A 254 -14.07 -4.65 5.00
N THR A 255 -14.42 -4.44 3.72
CA THR A 255 -15.80 -4.23 3.28
C THR A 255 -16.68 -5.46 3.58
N ASN A 256 -16.17 -6.67 3.36
CA ASN A 256 -16.90 -7.90 3.65
C ASN A 256 -17.19 -8.07 5.15
N TRP A 257 -16.23 -7.72 6.02
CA TRP A 257 -16.44 -7.77 7.47
C TRP A 257 -17.45 -6.71 7.94
N VAL A 258 -17.34 -5.49 7.46
CA VAL A 258 -18.30 -4.42 7.77
C VAL A 258 -19.72 -4.84 7.32
N ALA A 259 -19.86 -5.33 6.09
CA ALA A 259 -21.14 -5.79 5.56
C ALA A 259 -21.71 -6.99 6.34
N ARG A 260 -20.85 -7.88 6.86
CA ARG A 260 -21.27 -8.99 7.70
C ARG A 260 -21.81 -8.50 9.05
N TRP A 261 -21.09 -7.62 9.73
CA TRP A 261 -21.50 -7.08 11.03
C TRP A 261 -22.76 -6.23 10.93
N SER A 262 -22.90 -5.42 9.89
CA SER A 262 -24.13 -4.64 9.65
C SER A 262 -25.38 -5.51 9.51
N ARG A 263 -25.23 -6.77 9.06
CA ARG A 263 -26.36 -7.72 8.97
C ARG A 263 -26.66 -8.46 10.27
N GLN A 264 -25.73 -8.49 11.20
CA GLN A 264 -25.85 -9.24 12.48
C GLN A 264 -26.35 -8.37 13.63
N SER A 265 -26.83 -7.14 13.38
CA SER A 265 -27.26 -6.17 14.42
C SER A 265 -26.20 -5.96 15.52
N ALA A 266 -24.96 -6.26 15.23
CA ALA A 266 -23.83 -6.13 16.16
C ALA A 266 -23.45 -4.65 16.33
N PRO A 267 -22.91 -4.22 17.49
CA PRO A 267 -22.50 -2.84 17.75
C PRO A 267 -21.35 -2.44 16.83
N LEU A 268 -21.68 -1.91 15.66
CA LEU A 268 -20.75 -1.58 14.58
C LEU A 268 -19.57 -0.71 15.03
N PRO A 269 -19.74 0.31 15.91
CA PRO A 269 -18.61 1.12 16.38
C PRO A 269 -17.52 0.29 17.05
N HIS A 270 -17.89 -0.67 17.91
CA HIS A 270 -16.93 -1.55 18.58
C HIS A 270 -16.16 -2.42 17.58
N HIS A 271 -16.85 -3.02 16.61
CA HIS A 271 -16.23 -3.84 15.57
C HIS A 271 -15.31 -3.04 14.65
N LEU A 272 -15.62 -1.75 14.39
CA LEU A 272 -14.74 -0.88 13.61
C LEU A 272 -13.43 -0.57 14.37
N VAL A 273 -13.47 -0.44 15.69
CA VAL A 273 -12.25 -0.28 16.51
C VAL A 273 -11.39 -1.55 16.41
N LEU A 274 -11.99 -2.73 16.56
CA LEU A 274 -11.28 -4.01 16.40
C LEU A 274 -10.68 -4.16 15.00
N LEU A 275 -11.44 -3.84 13.96
CA LEU A 275 -10.94 -3.87 12.57
C LEU A 275 -9.79 -2.89 12.36
N THR A 276 -9.86 -1.69 12.94
CA THR A 276 -8.79 -0.68 12.89
C THR A 276 -7.48 -1.24 13.46
N ARG A 277 -7.55 -1.86 14.63
CA ARG A 277 -6.40 -2.51 15.29
C ARG A 277 -5.89 -3.69 14.49
N TYR A 278 -6.78 -4.59 14.06
CA TYR A 278 -6.45 -5.78 13.26
C TYR A 278 -5.72 -5.38 11.97
N LEU A 279 -6.23 -4.39 11.26
CA LEU A 279 -5.63 -3.90 10.03
C LEU A 279 -4.35 -3.07 10.28
N GLY A 280 -4.09 -2.58 11.49
CA GLY A 280 -2.97 -1.71 11.80
C GLY A 280 -3.09 -0.33 11.13
N HIS A 281 -4.25 0.32 11.27
CA HIS A 281 -4.46 1.70 10.87
C HIS A 281 -4.03 2.65 11.98
N HIS A 282 -3.25 3.68 11.65
CA HIS A 282 -2.88 4.73 12.60
C HIS A 282 -4.03 5.66 12.93
N LYS A 283 -4.87 5.93 11.95
CA LYS A 283 -6.02 6.82 12.08
C LYS A 283 -7.29 6.00 11.95
N PHE A 284 -8.18 6.16 12.91
CA PHE A 284 -9.50 5.53 12.88
C PHE A 284 -10.27 5.90 11.59
N GLY A 285 -10.13 7.15 11.13
CA GLY A 285 -10.71 7.63 9.87
C GLY A 285 -10.31 6.83 8.63
N ASP A 286 -9.16 6.13 8.64
CA ASP A 286 -8.77 5.26 7.52
C ASP A 286 -9.65 3.99 7.43
N THR A 287 -10.32 3.60 8.53
CA THR A 287 -11.25 2.47 8.58
C THR A 287 -12.64 2.89 8.13
N PHE A 288 -13.08 4.13 8.36
CA PHE A 288 -14.35 4.63 7.86
C PHE A 288 -14.49 4.59 6.34
N TRP A 289 -13.36 4.56 5.61
CA TRP A 289 -13.39 4.39 4.17
C TRP A 289 -14.08 3.09 3.72
N TYR A 290 -14.12 2.07 4.57
CA TYR A 290 -14.77 0.78 4.29
C TYR A 290 -16.25 0.76 4.65
N VAL A 291 -16.73 1.76 5.40
CA VAL A 291 -18.14 1.98 5.73
C VAL A 291 -18.82 2.79 4.61
N GLN A 292 -18.37 2.65 3.36
CA GLN A 292 -19.10 3.28 2.26
C GLN A 292 -20.49 2.65 2.15
N PRO A 293 -21.56 3.46 2.01
CA PRO A 293 -22.90 2.96 1.89
C PRO A 293 -23.02 2.09 0.64
N ASP A 294 -22.90 0.78 0.79
CA ASP A 294 -23.40 -0.16 -0.20
C ASP A 294 -24.91 0.04 -0.32
N ARG A 295 -25.45 -0.02 -1.54
CA ARG A 295 -26.92 0.05 -1.77
C ARG A 295 -27.71 -0.91 -0.89
N ARG A 296 -27.11 -2.05 -0.50
CA ARG A 296 -27.73 -3.02 0.42
C ARG A 296 -27.74 -2.53 1.86
N ALA A 297 -26.63 -1.93 2.33
CA ALA A 297 -26.53 -1.34 3.65
C ALA A 297 -27.48 -0.14 3.79
N LEU A 298 -27.60 0.69 2.75
CA LEU A 298 -28.57 1.79 2.71
C LEU A 298 -30.02 1.29 2.74
N ARG A 299 -30.38 0.24 2.00
CA ARG A 299 -31.70 -0.36 2.06
C ARG A 299 -32.01 -0.93 3.45
N HIS A 300 -31.04 -1.64 4.04
CA HIS A 300 -31.21 -2.19 5.40
C HIS A 300 -31.39 -1.07 6.43
N ALA A 301 -30.60 0.00 6.37
CA ALA A 301 -30.74 1.14 7.23
C ALA A 301 -32.11 1.86 7.02
N ALA A 302 -32.56 1.99 5.77
CA ALA A 302 -33.87 2.55 5.45
C ALA A 302 -35.01 1.71 6.02
N THR A 303 -34.94 0.38 5.86
CA THR A 303 -35.95 -0.55 6.43
C THR A 303 -35.96 -0.51 7.95
N THR A 304 -34.77 -0.47 8.59
CA THR A 304 -34.66 -0.38 10.06
C THR A 304 -35.24 0.94 10.55
N PHE A 305 -34.98 2.05 9.85
CA PHE A 305 -35.54 3.37 10.19
C PHE A 305 -37.06 3.39 10.01
N GLN A 306 -37.60 2.81 8.93
CA GLN A 306 -39.04 2.68 8.73
C GLN A 306 -39.69 1.88 9.87
N ASN A 307 -39.14 0.71 10.20
CA ASN A 307 -39.64 -0.13 11.30
C ASN A 307 -39.59 0.59 12.65
N TYR A 308 -38.53 1.37 12.92
CA TYR A 308 -38.46 2.18 14.13
C TYR A 308 -39.56 3.26 14.18
N ARG A 309 -39.76 3.97 13.06
CA ARG A 309 -40.80 4.99 12.96
C ARG A 309 -42.20 4.38 13.15
N ASP A 310 -42.46 3.26 12.50
CA ASP A 310 -43.78 2.59 12.54
C ASP A 310 -44.06 2.02 13.94
N ASN A 311 -43.03 1.54 14.67
CA ASN A 311 -43.17 1.11 16.08
C ASN A 311 -43.17 2.26 17.08
N SER A 312 -42.79 3.49 16.70
CA SER A 312 -42.78 4.67 17.58
C SER A 312 -44.05 5.50 17.44
N GLN A 313 -45.01 5.07 16.61
CA GLN A 313 -46.33 5.72 16.46
C GLN A 313 -47.42 4.92 17.18
N LEU A 314 -47.07 3.93 18.01
CA LEU A 314 -47.90 3.23 18.97
C LEU A 314 -47.56 3.66 20.40
#